data_bc3a06f15c93129c5b48716122043d58
#
_entry.id   bc3a06f15c93129c5b48716122043d58
#
_cell.length_a   1.000
_cell.length_b   1.000
_cell.length_c   1.000
_cell.angle_alpha   90.00
_cell.angle_beta   90.00
_cell.angle_gamma   90.00
#
_symmetry.space_group_name_H-M   'P 1'
#
loop_
_entity.id
_entity.type
_entity.pdbx_description
1 polymer ?
#
loop_
_entity_poly.entity_id
_entity_poly.type
_entity_poly.pdbx_seq_one_letter_code
_entity_poly.pdbx_strand_id
1 'polypeptide(L)'
;MVDSLRGLFTIDSFNIYNMHLYFIVFKNKKDTEYKLFTNTIFDKENEADEFGRKSMKRGYEHKVLDYNSENYDRYWNEQERKT
;
A
#
# COMPACT_ATOMS: atom_id res chain seq x y z
N MET A 1 2.65 -8.48 13.02
CA MET A 1 2.37 -7.34 12.14
C MET A 1 0.89 -6.99 12.14
N VAL A 2 0.08 -7.91 11.74
CA VAL A 2 -1.36 -7.64 11.71
C VAL A 2 -1.89 -7.30 13.09
N ASP A 3 -1.34 -7.95 14.11
CA ASP A 3 -1.78 -7.70 15.47
C ASP A 3 -1.44 -6.30 15.94
N SER A 4 -0.31 -5.77 15.52
CA SER A 4 0.05 -4.40 15.84
C SER A 4 -0.96 -3.43 15.28
N LEU A 5 -1.30 -3.60 14.02
CA LEU A 5 -2.27 -2.74 13.38
C LEU A 5 -3.63 -2.89 14.04
N ARG A 6 -3.98 -4.12 14.35
CA ARG A 6 -5.25 -4.38 14.97
C ARG A 6 -5.35 -3.71 16.34
N GLY A 7 -4.24 -3.70 17.06
CA GLY A 7 -4.22 -3.03 18.34
C GLY A 7 -4.47 -1.55 18.22
N LEU A 8 -3.83 -0.92 17.25
CA LEU A 8 -4.07 0.48 16.97
C LEU A 8 -5.51 0.73 16.60
N PHE A 9 -6.03 -0.09 15.73
CA PHE A 9 -7.39 0.08 15.26
C PHE A 9 -8.40 -0.08 16.37
N THR A 10 -8.11 -0.98 17.29
CA THR A 10 -9.00 -1.19 18.42
C THR A 10 -9.14 0.06 19.24
N ILE A 11 -8.05 0.78 19.42
CA ILE A 11 -8.07 1.98 20.26
C ILE A 11 -8.76 3.12 19.55
N ASP A 12 -8.51 3.26 18.25
CA ASP A 12 -9.01 4.39 17.50
C ASP A 12 -10.04 3.98 16.46
N SER A 13 -10.80 2.96 16.76
CA SER A 13 -11.65 2.35 15.74
C SER A 13 -12.61 3.34 15.10
N PHE A 14 -13.22 4.24 15.86
CA PHE A 14 -14.15 5.16 15.21
C PHE A 14 -13.43 6.25 14.43
N ASN A 15 -12.19 6.51 14.72
CA ASN A 15 -11.40 7.43 13.90
C ASN A 15 -11.09 6.84 12.54
N ILE A 16 -10.95 5.53 12.50
CA ILE A 16 -10.63 4.86 11.25
C ILE A 16 -11.71 5.07 10.20
N TYR A 17 -12.96 5.18 10.64
CA TYR A 17 -14.04 5.42 9.69
C TYR A 17 -13.89 6.75 8.98
N ASN A 18 -13.21 7.69 9.58
CA ASN A 18 -13.02 9.01 8.99
C ASN A 18 -11.63 9.20 8.44
N MET A 19 -10.79 8.17 8.50
CA MET A 19 -9.43 8.26 8.00
C MET A 19 -9.32 7.53 6.68
N HIS A 20 -8.53 8.13 5.81
CA HIS A 20 -8.15 7.47 4.57
C HIS A 20 -6.71 7.00 4.71
N LEU A 21 -6.47 5.76 4.36
CA LEU A 21 -5.15 5.20 4.39
C LEU A 21 -4.76 4.77 2.99
N TYR A 22 -3.46 4.71 2.73
CA TYR A 22 -2.97 4.51 1.38
C TYR A 22 -1.80 3.54 1.39
N PHE A 23 -1.62 2.83 0.29
CA PHE A 23 -0.47 1.98 0.12
C PHE A 23 0.02 2.10 -1.31
N ILE A 24 1.21 1.60 -1.56
CA ILE A 24 1.89 1.83 -2.83
C ILE A 24 2.09 0.50 -3.55
N VAL A 25 1.74 0.49 -4.83
CA VAL A 25 2.04 -0.62 -5.72
C VAL A 25 2.94 -0.10 -6.82
N PHE A 26 3.66 -1.00 -7.46
CA PHE A 26 4.62 -0.60 -8.49
C PHE A 26 4.71 -1.67 -9.55
N LYS A 27 5.25 -1.28 -10.69
CA LYS A 27 5.56 -2.24 -11.74
C LYS A 27 6.64 -1.68 -12.64
N ASN A 28 7.34 -2.57 -13.32
CA ASN A 28 8.17 -2.18 -14.44
C ASN A 28 7.25 -1.66 -15.54
N LYS A 29 7.66 -0.62 -16.24
CA LYS A 29 6.80 -0.06 -17.28
C LYS A 29 6.46 -1.04 -18.37
N LYS A 30 7.26 -2.08 -18.51
CA LYS A 30 7.01 -3.12 -19.49
C LYS A 30 6.07 -4.21 -18.98
N ASP A 31 5.80 -4.23 -17.69
CA ASP A 31 4.89 -5.21 -17.11
C ASP A 31 3.47 -4.72 -17.22
N THR A 32 2.54 -5.65 -17.10
CA THR A 32 1.12 -5.33 -17.15
C THR A 32 0.48 -5.27 -15.77
N GLU A 33 1.15 -5.79 -14.74
CA GLU A 33 0.53 -5.92 -13.43
C GLU A 33 1.35 -5.23 -12.37
N TYR A 34 0.64 -4.53 -11.48
CA TYR A 34 1.25 -3.91 -10.34
C TYR A 34 1.44 -4.91 -9.22
N LYS A 35 2.46 -4.68 -8.41
CA LYS A 35 2.76 -5.50 -7.24
C LYS A 35 2.89 -4.60 -6.04
N LEU A 36 2.72 -5.18 -4.86
CA LEU A 36 2.90 -4.42 -3.64
C LEU A 36 4.35 -3.95 -3.55
N PHE A 37 4.52 -2.65 -3.34
CA PHE A 37 5.86 -2.09 -3.24
C PHE A 37 6.42 -2.20 -1.83
N THR A 38 5.58 -1.90 -0.85
CA THR A 38 6.00 -1.93 0.55
C THR A 38 4.76 -2.21 1.38
N ASN A 39 4.97 -2.79 2.56
CA ASN A 39 3.85 -3.01 3.46
C ASN A 39 3.62 -1.82 4.39
N THR A 40 4.26 -0.69 4.11
CA THR A 40 4.02 0.54 4.85
C THR A 40 2.68 1.13 4.43
N ILE A 41 1.89 1.51 5.42
CA ILE A 41 0.59 2.14 5.20
C ILE A 41 0.72 3.60 5.56
N PHE A 42 0.27 4.47 4.68
CA PHE A 42 0.39 5.91 4.84
C PHE A 42 -0.97 6.51 5.17
N ASP A 43 -0.97 7.56 5.96
CA ASP A 43 -2.21 8.26 6.28
C ASP A 43 -2.38 9.52 5.43
N LYS A 44 -1.43 9.83 4.58
CA LYS A 44 -1.53 10.96 3.66
C LYS A 44 -1.14 10.53 2.26
N GLU A 45 -2.02 10.84 1.33
CA GLU A 45 -1.80 10.42 -0.05
C GLU A 45 -0.55 11.04 -0.63
N ASN A 46 -0.33 12.32 -0.37
CA ASN A 46 0.83 12.99 -0.94
C ASN A 46 2.14 12.44 -0.38
N GLU A 47 2.14 12.00 0.87
CA GLU A 47 3.33 11.39 1.44
C GLU A 47 3.61 10.04 0.80
N ALA A 48 2.57 9.27 0.57
CA ALA A 48 2.73 7.99 -0.10
C ALA A 48 3.27 8.19 -1.52
N ASP A 49 2.71 9.15 -2.23
CA ASP A 49 3.13 9.42 -3.59
C ASP A 49 4.58 9.89 -3.64
N GLU A 50 4.95 10.75 -2.73
CA GLU A 50 6.33 11.24 -2.70
C GLU A 50 7.30 10.12 -2.37
N PHE A 51 6.94 9.26 -1.45
CA PHE A 51 7.79 8.13 -1.11
C PHE A 51 7.97 7.21 -2.32
N GLY A 52 6.88 6.92 -3.01
CA GLY A 52 6.96 6.09 -4.21
C GLY A 52 7.82 6.73 -5.29
N ARG A 53 7.62 8.02 -5.50
CA ARG A 53 8.36 8.72 -6.53
C ARG A 53 9.85 8.71 -6.26
N LYS A 54 10.22 8.93 -5.01
CA LYS A 54 11.63 8.95 -4.63
C LYS A 54 12.28 7.59 -4.63
N SER A 55 11.48 6.55 -4.47
CA SER A 55 12.01 5.19 -4.34
C SER A 55 12.05 4.44 -5.65
N MET A 56 11.36 4.94 -6.67
CA MET A 56 11.29 4.23 -7.95
C MET A 56 12.57 4.37 -8.72
N LYS A 57 13.01 3.26 -9.28
CA LYS A 57 14.15 3.25 -10.18
C LYS A 57 13.68 3.58 -11.57
N ARG A 58 14.64 3.94 -12.41
CA ARG A 58 14.33 4.23 -13.79
C ARG A 58 13.67 3.01 -14.44
N GLY A 59 12.62 3.25 -15.19
CA GLY A 59 11.90 2.17 -15.84
C GLY A 59 10.78 1.59 -15.03
N TYR A 60 10.56 2.08 -13.82
CA TYR A 60 9.48 1.64 -12.97
C TYR A 60 8.49 2.77 -12.73
N GLU A 61 7.29 2.39 -12.43
CA GLU A 61 6.26 3.37 -12.09
C GLU A 61 5.49 2.89 -10.88
N HIS A 62 4.89 3.82 -10.17
CA HIS A 62 4.18 3.49 -8.95
C HIS A 62 2.78 4.07 -9.00
N LYS A 63 1.94 3.57 -8.12
CA LYS A 63 0.58 4.06 -7.98
C LYS A 63 0.22 4.02 -6.51
N VAL A 64 -0.52 5.02 -6.05
CA VAL A 64 -1.01 5.08 -4.68
C VAL A 64 -2.46 4.68 -4.70
N LEU A 65 -2.81 3.71 -3.88
CA LEU A 65 -4.17 3.18 -3.82
C LEU A 65 -4.75 3.35 -2.43
N ASP A 66 -6.05 3.46 -2.37
CA ASP A 66 -6.75 3.48 -1.09
C ASP A 66 -6.55 2.14 -0.39
N TYR A 67 -6.22 2.21 0.89
CA TYR A 67 -6.06 1.01 1.67
C TYR A 67 -7.42 0.50 2.13
N ASN A 68 -7.74 -0.70 1.75
CA ASN A 68 -8.84 -1.45 2.34
C ASN A 68 -8.43 -2.92 2.23
N SER A 69 -9.09 -3.77 3.01
CA SER A 69 -8.65 -5.15 3.11
C SER A 69 -8.69 -5.84 1.75
N GLU A 70 -9.68 -5.54 0.94
CA GLU A 70 -9.80 -6.21 -0.35
C GLU A 70 -8.65 -5.83 -1.28
N ASN A 71 -8.38 -4.53 -1.40
CA ASN A 71 -7.31 -4.07 -2.27
C ASN A 71 -5.96 -4.58 -1.80
N TYR A 72 -5.70 -4.42 -0.52
CA TYR A 72 -4.41 -4.78 0.02
C TYR A 72 -4.14 -6.27 -0.12
N ASP A 73 -5.14 -7.08 0.20
CA ASP A 73 -4.98 -8.53 0.12
C ASP A 73 -4.71 -8.99 -1.30
N ARG A 74 -5.33 -8.33 -2.27
CA ARG A 74 -5.10 -8.71 -3.65
C ARG A 74 -3.63 -8.63 -4.02
N TYR A 75 -3.00 -7.51 -3.68
CA TYR A 75 -1.60 -7.32 -4.06
C TYR A 75 -0.67 -8.13 -3.17
N TRP A 76 -1.05 -8.30 -1.92
CA TRP A 76 -0.26 -9.12 -1.02
C TRP A 76 -0.24 -10.58 -1.46
N ASN A 77 -1.39 -11.11 -1.80
CA ASN A 77 -1.50 -12.49 -2.22
C ASN A 77 -0.77 -12.74 -3.54
N GLU A 78 -0.84 -11.79 -4.45
CA GLU A 78 -0.12 -11.90 -5.70
C GLU A 78 1.37 -12.01 -5.45
N GLN A 79 1.87 -11.16 -4.56
CA GLN A 79 3.28 -11.16 -4.22
C GLN A 79 3.69 -12.50 -3.62
N GLU A 80 2.87 -13.01 -2.73
CA GLU A 80 3.16 -14.26 -2.06
C GLU A 80 3.21 -15.42 -3.02
N ARG A 81 2.30 -15.43 -3.97
CA ARG A 81 2.26 -16.51 -4.92
C ARG A 81 3.48 -16.56 -5.80
N LYS A 82 4.12 -15.45 -6.00
CA LYS A 82 5.31 -15.38 -6.83
C LYS A 82 6.57 -15.78 -6.10
N THR A 83 6.51 -15.83 -4.81
CA THR A 83 7.64 -16.31 -4.04
C THR A 83 7.51 -17.77 -3.73
#